data_01f4b7cd5cbab781d865da11cf3041cd
#
_entry.id   01f4b7cd5cbab781d865da11cf3041cd
#
_cell.length_a   1.000
_cell.length_b   1.000
_cell.length_c   1.000
_cell.angle_alpha   90.00
_cell.angle_beta   90.00
_cell.angle_gamma   90.00
#
_symmetry.space_group_name_H-M   'P 1'
#
loop_
_entity.id
_entity.type
_entity.pdbx_description
1 polymer ?
#
loop_
_entity_poly.entity_id
_entity_poly.type
_entity_poly.pdbx_seq_one_letter_code
_entity_poly.pdbx_strand_id
1 'polypeptide(L)'
;MSAGPYELGMARPARRAISELLPEDVAAAAVEFITGPLLEAPYRAGKPLRDKLAGFQSARLGSRWRVLYRIDESKRAVIVQDIQHRSSAYRRR
;
A
#
# COMPACT_ATOMS: atom_id res chain seq x y z
N MET A 1 3.30 -22.10 16.21
CA MET A 1 3.26 -20.71 16.43
C MET A 1 2.74 -19.94 15.21
N SER A 2 1.92 -19.00 15.47
CA SER A 2 1.39 -18.19 14.41
C SER A 2 2.46 -17.31 13.81
N ALA A 3 2.40 -17.12 12.51
CA ALA A 3 3.35 -16.25 11.85
C ALA A 3 3.18 -14.80 12.24
N GLY A 4 2.00 -14.45 12.78
CA GLY A 4 1.70 -13.08 13.07
C GLY A 4 1.55 -12.27 11.80
N PRO A 5 1.37 -10.96 11.91
CA PRO A 5 1.22 -10.11 10.73
C PRO A 5 2.53 -10.00 9.97
N TYR A 6 2.40 -9.62 8.71
CA TYR A 6 3.56 -9.35 7.88
C TYR A 6 4.29 -8.12 8.41
N GLU A 7 5.57 -8.05 8.09
CA GLU A 7 6.33 -6.86 8.43
C GLU A 7 6.11 -5.78 7.39
N LEU A 8 6.28 -4.53 7.80
CA LEU A 8 6.04 -3.40 6.92
C LEU A 8 7.35 -2.84 6.39
N GLY A 9 7.43 -2.73 5.07
CA GLY A 9 8.48 -1.98 4.44
C GLY A 9 7.85 -0.85 3.64
N MET A 10 8.56 0.27 3.51
CA MET A 10 8.02 1.41 2.79
C MET A 10 9.06 1.96 1.84
N ALA A 11 8.70 2.02 0.57
CA ALA A 11 9.54 2.64 -0.42
C ALA A 11 9.50 4.15 -0.24
N ARG A 12 10.48 4.81 -0.82
CA ARG A 12 10.59 6.26 -0.67
C ARG A 12 9.35 7.02 -1.09
N PRO A 13 8.72 6.72 -2.24
CA PRO A 13 7.52 7.46 -2.62
C PRO A 13 6.40 7.35 -1.59
N ALA A 14 6.24 6.18 -0.99
CA ALA A 14 5.19 6.00 0.02
C ALA A 14 5.50 6.82 1.27
N ARG A 15 6.75 6.81 1.70
CA ARG A 15 7.12 7.60 2.87
C ARG A 15 6.94 9.09 2.61
N ARG A 16 7.31 9.52 1.42
CA ARG A 16 7.15 10.92 1.07
C ARG A 16 5.68 11.31 0.98
N ALA A 17 4.85 10.42 0.46
CA ALA A 17 3.42 10.70 0.38
C ALA A 17 2.86 10.98 1.76
N ILE A 18 3.19 10.13 2.73
CA ILE A 18 2.65 10.28 4.07
C ILE A 18 3.20 11.52 4.77
N SER A 19 4.49 11.78 4.60
CA SER A 19 5.11 12.88 5.35
C SER A 19 4.89 14.24 4.71
N GLU A 20 4.63 14.30 3.39
CA GLU A 20 4.63 15.60 2.71
C GLU A 20 3.47 15.86 1.78
N LEU A 21 2.91 14.83 1.14
CA LEU A 21 2.02 15.05 0.01
C LEU A 21 0.55 14.86 0.31
N LEU A 22 0.22 13.95 1.23
CA LEU A 22 -1.18 13.62 1.50
C LEU A 22 -1.81 14.63 2.45
N PRO A 23 -3.11 14.91 2.26
CA PRO A 23 -3.83 15.63 3.31
C PRO A 23 -3.68 14.92 4.65
N GLU A 24 -3.74 15.68 5.72
CA GLU A 24 -3.46 15.15 7.05
C GLU A 24 -4.36 13.97 7.41
N ASP A 25 -5.65 14.09 7.11
CA ASP A 25 -6.59 13.01 7.43
C ASP A 25 -6.32 11.77 6.60
N VAL A 26 -5.91 11.95 5.36
CA VAL A 26 -5.59 10.83 4.49
C VAL A 26 -4.31 10.16 4.96
N ALA A 27 -3.31 10.95 5.36
CA ALA A 27 -2.08 10.38 5.89
C ALA A 27 -2.34 9.56 7.14
N ALA A 28 -3.18 10.05 8.03
CA ALA A 28 -3.52 9.32 9.24
C ALA A 28 -4.24 8.01 8.92
N ALA A 29 -5.19 8.06 7.99
CA ALA A 29 -5.90 6.85 7.57
C ALA A 29 -4.95 5.86 6.92
N ALA A 30 -3.99 6.37 6.14
CA ALA A 30 -3.02 5.50 5.49
C ALA A 30 -2.17 4.77 6.52
N VAL A 31 -1.70 5.48 7.54
CA VAL A 31 -0.89 4.84 8.57
C VAL A 31 -1.69 3.77 9.30
N GLU A 32 -2.94 4.05 9.64
CA GLU A 32 -3.78 3.04 10.28
C GLU A 32 -3.94 1.81 9.41
N PHE A 33 -4.17 2.00 8.14
CA PHE A 33 -4.40 0.89 7.23
C PHE A 33 -3.13 0.06 7.03
N ILE A 34 -2.00 0.71 6.78
CA ILE A 34 -0.79 -0.02 6.43
C ILE A 34 -0.12 -0.66 7.64
N THR A 35 -0.45 -0.22 8.85
CA THR A 35 0.11 -0.83 10.06
C THR A 35 -0.83 -1.84 10.70
N GLY A 36 -2.03 -1.99 10.17
CA GLY A 36 -3.03 -2.91 10.70
C GLY A 36 -3.57 -3.84 9.63
N PRO A 37 -4.72 -3.52 9.06
CA PRO A 37 -5.40 -4.46 8.14
C PRO A 37 -4.52 -4.94 6.98
N LEU A 38 -3.69 -4.07 6.43
CA LEU A 38 -2.84 -4.46 5.31
C LEU A 38 -1.87 -5.56 5.70
N LEU A 39 -1.29 -5.46 6.89
CA LEU A 39 -0.31 -6.44 7.33
C LEU A 39 -0.95 -7.73 7.81
N GLU A 40 -2.20 -7.67 8.23
CA GLU A 40 -2.89 -8.85 8.70
C GLU A 40 -3.33 -9.75 7.55
N ALA A 41 -3.77 -9.15 6.44
CA ALA A 41 -4.28 -9.93 5.32
C ALA A 41 -3.97 -9.22 4.00
N PRO A 42 -2.70 -9.18 3.61
CA PRO A 42 -2.31 -8.39 2.43
C PRO A 42 -2.91 -8.89 1.13
N TYR A 43 -3.14 -10.20 1.00
CA TYR A 43 -3.75 -10.70 -0.23
C TYR A 43 -5.21 -10.35 -0.33
N ARG A 44 -5.86 -10.18 0.80
CA ARG A 44 -7.28 -9.86 0.82
C ARG A 44 -7.53 -8.36 0.79
N ALA A 45 -6.57 -7.58 1.27
CA ALA A 45 -6.74 -6.14 1.40
C ALA A 45 -6.85 -5.44 0.05
N GLY A 46 -6.23 -5.99 -0.98
CA GLY A 46 -6.26 -5.38 -2.30
C GLY A 46 -6.34 -6.41 -3.39
N LYS A 47 -6.15 -5.94 -4.62
CA LYS A 47 -6.23 -6.80 -5.79
C LYS A 47 -4.96 -6.71 -6.60
N PRO A 48 -4.55 -7.82 -7.22
CA PRO A 48 -3.34 -7.81 -8.04
C PRO A 48 -3.53 -6.98 -9.30
N LEU A 49 -2.46 -6.35 -9.71
CA LEU A 49 -2.45 -5.55 -10.92
C LEU A 49 -1.82 -6.35 -12.05
N ARG A 50 -1.93 -5.83 -13.26
CA ARG A 50 -1.50 -6.54 -14.44
C ARG A 50 -0.52 -5.73 -15.26
N ASP A 51 -0.01 -6.34 -16.28
CA ASP A 51 0.84 -5.71 -17.28
C ASP A 51 2.06 -5.09 -16.63
N LYS A 52 2.27 -3.82 -16.83
CA LYS A 52 3.47 -3.16 -16.31
C LYS A 52 3.52 -3.12 -14.80
N LEU A 53 2.38 -3.29 -14.15
CA LEU A 53 2.32 -3.29 -12.71
C LEU A 53 2.15 -4.69 -12.13
N ALA A 54 2.40 -5.71 -12.93
CA ALA A 54 2.35 -7.09 -12.44
C ALA A 54 3.31 -7.24 -11.26
N GLY A 55 2.86 -7.96 -10.24
CA GLY A 55 3.65 -8.12 -9.02
C GLY A 55 3.25 -7.15 -7.94
N PHE A 56 2.50 -6.11 -8.30
CA PHE A 56 1.97 -5.18 -7.32
C PHE A 56 0.50 -5.44 -7.07
N GLN A 57 0.02 -4.92 -5.96
CA GLN A 57 -1.39 -4.94 -5.63
C GLN A 57 -1.83 -3.54 -5.29
N SER A 58 -3.12 -3.30 -5.44
CA SER A 58 -3.70 -2.00 -5.15
C SER A 58 -4.85 -2.18 -4.18
N ALA A 59 -4.81 -1.45 -3.09
CA ALA A 59 -5.87 -1.46 -2.09
C ALA A 59 -6.52 -0.09 -2.04
N ARG A 60 -7.82 -0.09 -1.79
CA ARG A 60 -8.56 1.15 -1.65
C ARG A 60 -8.30 1.78 -0.30
N LEU A 61 -8.15 3.08 -0.29
CA LEU A 61 -8.03 3.84 0.94
C LEU A 61 -9.05 4.96 0.87
N GLY A 62 -10.20 4.74 1.52
CA GLY A 62 -11.34 5.61 1.31
C GLY A 62 -11.85 5.48 -0.11
N SER A 63 -12.46 6.53 -0.62
CA SER A 63 -13.05 6.48 -1.96
C SER A 63 -12.16 7.07 -3.04
N ARG A 64 -11.11 7.78 -2.65
CA ARG A 64 -10.32 8.54 -3.63
C ARG A 64 -8.86 8.15 -3.69
N TRP A 65 -8.38 7.36 -2.75
CA TRP A 65 -6.95 7.07 -2.66
C TRP A 65 -6.70 5.58 -2.81
N ARG A 66 -5.49 5.23 -3.22
CA ARG A 66 -5.09 3.84 -3.36
C ARG A 66 -3.70 3.64 -2.83
N VAL A 67 -3.50 2.50 -2.21
CA VAL A 67 -2.20 2.09 -1.69
C VAL A 67 -1.64 1.06 -2.66
N LEU A 68 -0.49 1.35 -3.24
CA LEU A 68 0.19 0.44 -4.15
C LEU A 68 1.26 -0.30 -3.36
N TYR A 69 1.19 -1.63 -3.36
CA TYR A 69 2.10 -2.42 -2.52
C TYR A 69 2.40 -3.75 -3.19
N ARG A 70 3.44 -4.40 -2.70
CA ARG A 70 3.74 -5.76 -3.11
C ARG A 70 4.03 -6.61 -1.89
N ILE A 71 3.91 -7.92 -2.05
CA ILE A 71 4.06 -8.85 -0.96
C ILE A 71 5.29 -9.71 -1.23
N ASP A 72 6.20 -9.73 -0.28
CA ASP A 72 7.42 -10.53 -0.36
C ASP A 72 7.27 -11.68 0.62
N GLU A 73 6.85 -12.84 0.12
CA GLU A 73 6.61 -13.97 1.00
C GLU A 73 7.87 -14.54 1.62
N SER A 74 8.97 -14.45 0.91
CA SER A 74 10.21 -15.00 1.46
C SER A 74 10.64 -14.24 2.71
N LYS A 75 10.33 -12.98 2.79
CA LYS A 75 10.63 -12.16 3.96
C LYS A 75 9.41 -11.92 4.84
N ARG A 76 8.27 -12.40 4.41
CA ARG A 76 7.00 -12.17 5.06
C ARG A 76 6.81 -10.70 5.32
N ALA A 77 6.92 -9.92 4.27
CA ALA A 77 6.86 -8.48 4.34
C ALA A 77 5.93 -7.92 3.28
N VAL A 78 5.29 -6.81 3.62
CA VAL A 78 4.51 -6.03 2.67
C VAL A 78 5.29 -4.74 2.44
N ILE A 79 5.59 -4.46 1.18
CA ILE A 79 6.32 -3.24 0.84
C ILE A 79 5.35 -2.28 0.19
N VAL A 80 5.06 -1.18 0.86
CA VAL A 80 4.19 -0.15 0.33
C VAL A 80 5.01 0.72 -0.61
N GLN A 81 4.61 0.72 -1.88
CA GLN A 81 5.36 1.43 -2.91
C GLN A 81 4.96 2.90 -2.98
N ASP A 82 3.66 3.17 -2.93
CA ASP A 82 3.19 4.53 -3.11
C ASP A 82 1.76 4.63 -2.60
N ILE A 83 1.30 5.85 -2.37
CA ILE A 83 -0.08 6.12 -2.04
C ILE A 83 -0.51 7.23 -2.97
N GLN A 84 -1.49 6.95 -3.83
CA GLN A 84 -1.82 7.82 -4.93
C GLN A 84 -3.31 8.13 -4.96
N HIS A 85 -3.64 9.30 -5.47
CA HIS A 85 -5.03 9.62 -5.74
C HIS A 85 -5.52 8.72 -6.88
N ARG A 86 -6.75 8.26 -6.79
CA ARG A 86 -7.24 7.29 -7.77
C ARG A 86 -7.18 7.80 -9.21
N SER A 87 -7.31 9.10 -9.40
CA SER A 87 -7.29 9.66 -10.73
C SER A 87 -5.91 9.60 -11.37
N SER A 88 -4.87 9.41 -10.58
CA SER A 88 -3.51 9.32 -11.10
C SER A 88 -2.84 7.98 -10.81
N ALA A 89 -3.58 7.04 -10.20
CA ALA A 89 -2.98 5.80 -9.73
C ALA A 89 -2.38 4.97 -10.85
N TYR A 90 -2.96 5.02 -12.03
CA TYR A 90 -2.48 4.21 -13.14
C TYR A 90 -1.94 5.05 -14.28
N ARG A 91 -1.77 6.33 -14.05
CA ARG A 91 -1.23 7.19 -15.09
C ARG A 91 0.24 6.95 -15.29
N ARG A 92 0.64 7.06 -16.53
CA ARG A 92 2.05 6.95 -16.89
C ARG A 92 2.55 8.32 -17.33
N ARG A 93 3.78 8.55 -17.05
CA ARG A 93 4.37 9.81 -17.40
C ARG A 93 5.49 9.59 -18.35
#